data_9f2d9de94d36797d6b9e08c6d670f880
#
_entry.id   9f2d9de94d36797d6b9e08c6d670f880
#
_cell.length_a   1.000
_cell.length_b   1.000
_cell.length_c   1.000
_cell.angle_alpha   90.00
_cell.angle_beta   90.00
_cell.angle_gamma   90.00
#
_symmetry.space_group_name_H-M   'P 1'
#
loop_
_entity.id
_entity.type
_entity.pdbx_description
1 polymer ?
#
loop_
_entity_poly.entity_id
_entity_poly.type
_entity_poly.pdbx_seq_one_letter_code
_entity_poly.pdbx_strand_id
1 'polypeptide(L)'
;QAADIEDKINAGFQRVRWVMFDRQVNGGIAPCCRATVQSNKEDVYTAYESNTNTARQYNAGLDIIAALSEAMGLHLPVWVDNAESCTKLDSIANQMIRLQVAAEHKKIKVEADK
;
A
#
# COMPACT_ATOMS: atom_id res chain seq x y z
N GLN A 1 -3.46 2.46 -25.92
CA GLN A 1 -2.15 1.82 -25.73
C GLN A 1 -2.00 1.32 -24.30
N ALA A 2 -1.36 0.18 -24.16
CA ALA A 2 -1.18 -0.45 -22.84
C ALA A 2 -0.43 0.45 -21.87
N ALA A 3 0.64 1.10 -22.32
CA ALA A 3 1.44 1.98 -21.48
C ALA A 3 0.63 3.18 -20.98
N ASP A 4 -0.25 3.73 -21.80
CA ASP A 4 -1.07 4.89 -21.42
C ASP A 4 -2.08 4.52 -20.33
N ILE A 5 -2.66 3.33 -20.43
CA ILE A 5 -3.62 2.84 -19.42
C ILE A 5 -2.90 2.62 -18.09
N GLU A 6 -1.75 1.98 -18.14
CA GLU A 6 -0.94 1.71 -16.94
C GLU A 6 -0.52 3.01 -16.27
N ASP A 7 -0.07 4.01 -17.05
CA ASP A 7 0.34 5.30 -16.52
C ASP A 7 -0.83 6.05 -15.86
N LYS A 8 -2.01 5.99 -16.47
CA LYS A 8 -3.20 6.65 -15.92
C LYS A 8 -3.60 6.04 -14.58
N ILE A 9 -3.53 4.73 -14.46
CA ILE A 9 -3.86 4.05 -13.21
C ILE A 9 -2.80 4.36 -12.16
N ASN A 10 -1.53 4.30 -12.52
CA ASN A 10 -0.44 4.56 -11.57
C ASN A 10 -0.39 6.01 -11.09
N ALA A 11 -0.94 6.94 -11.84
CA ALA A 11 -1.02 8.34 -11.43
C ALA A 11 -1.87 8.54 -10.16
N GLY A 12 -2.78 7.61 -9.85
CA GLY A 12 -3.60 7.65 -8.64
C GLY A 12 -2.93 7.08 -7.40
N PHE A 13 -1.72 6.57 -7.51
CA PHE A 13 -1.00 5.93 -6.42
C PHE A 13 0.32 6.64 -6.14
N GLN A 14 0.70 6.70 -4.87
CA GLN A 14 1.94 7.36 -4.45
C GLN A 14 3.07 6.37 -4.16
N ARG A 15 2.76 5.21 -3.63
CA ARG A 15 3.76 4.23 -3.20
C ARG A 15 3.71 2.94 -3.99
N VAL A 16 2.57 2.63 -4.57
CA VAL A 16 2.35 1.40 -5.33
C VAL A 16 2.44 1.72 -6.82
N ARG A 17 3.12 0.86 -7.53
CA ARG A 17 3.13 0.90 -8.99
C ARG A 17 2.59 -0.42 -9.50
N TRP A 18 1.51 -0.34 -10.26
CA TRP A 18 0.86 -1.51 -10.82
C TRP A 18 1.51 -1.89 -12.14
N VAL A 19 1.81 -3.18 -12.26
CA VAL A 19 2.24 -3.78 -13.54
C VAL A 19 1.05 -4.54 -14.08
N MET A 20 0.53 -4.09 -15.21
CA MET A 20 -0.71 -4.61 -15.78
C MET A 20 -0.49 -5.38 -17.07
N PHE A 21 0.70 -5.29 -17.64
CA PHE A 21 1.03 -5.97 -18.89
C PHE A 21 2.42 -6.58 -18.77
N ASP A 22 2.50 -7.85 -19.09
CA ASP A 22 3.74 -8.61 -19.03
C ASP A 22 4.26 -8.84 -20.45
N ARG A 23 5.50 -8.45 -20.71
CA ARG A 23 6.11 -8.65 -22.01
C ARG A 23 6.71 -10.06 -22.08
N GLN A 24 6.29 -10.80 -23.09
CA GLN A 24 6.77 -12.16 -23.30
C GLN A 24 8.02 -12.17 -24.17
N VAL A 25 8.77 -13.26 -24.10
CA VAL A 25 10.02 -13.44 -24.85
C VAL A 25 9.80 -13.35 -26.36
N ASN A 26 8.61 -13.77 -26.83
CA ASN A 26 8.25 -13.73 -28.25
C ASN A 26 7.77 -12.34 -28.72
N GLY A 27 7.86 -11.33 -27.87
CA GLY A 27 7.41 -9.97 -28.19
C GLY A 27 5.92 -9.72 -27.94
N GLY A 28 5.16 -10.73 -27.53
CA GLY A 28 3.76 -10.59 -27.18
C GLY A 28 3.57 -9.90 -25.84
N ILE A 29 2.36 -9.39 -25.61
CA ILE A 29 1.99 -8.74 -24.35
C ILE A 29 0.82 -9.52 -23.75
N ALA A 30 0.99 -9.98 -22.51
CA ALA A 30 -0.07 -10.67 -21.77
C ALA A 30 -0.60 -9.77 -20.65
N PRO A 31 -1.92 -9.72 -20.43
CA PRO A 31 -2.46 -8.95 -19.30
C PRO A 31 -2.09 -9.62 -17.98
N CYS A 32 -1.79 -8.81 -16.99
CA CYS A 32 -1.54 -9.25 -15.63
C CYS A 32 -1.95 -8.14 -14.65
N CYS A 33 -1.84 -8.41 -13.38
CA CYS A 33 -2.07 -7.40 -12.35
C CYS A 33 -1.18 -7.71 -11.17
N ARG A 34 -0.09 -6.95 -11.05
CA ARG A 34 0.86 -7.13 -9.95
C ARG A 34 1.13 -5.80 -9.29
N ALA A 35 1.09 -5.79 -7.97
CA ALA A 35 1.47 -4.61 -7.19
C ALA A 35 2.98 -4.64 -6.96
N THR A 36 3.65 -3.53 -7.24
CA THR A 36 5.06 -3.36 -6.92
C THR A 36 5.23 -2.17 -6.00
N VAL A 37 6.28 -2.22 -5.18
CA VAL A 37 6.58 -1.20 -4.18
C VAL A 37 8.01 -0.73 -4.39
N GLN A 38 8.23 0.57 -4.24
CA GLN A 38 9.56 1.15 -4.39
C GLN A 38 10.53 0.56 -3.36
N SER A 39 11.69 0.15 -3.82
CA SER A 39 12.75 -0.38 -2.96
C SER A 39 13.59 0.75 -2.36
N ASN A 40 14.67 0.38 -1.66
CA ASN A 40 15.61 1.35 -1.08
C ASN A 40 16.31 2.23 -2.12
N LYS A 41 16.38 1.75 -3.35
CA LYS A 41 16.95 2.51 -4.47
C LYS A 41 15.84 3.19 -5.21
N GLU A 42 16.03 4.46 -5.53
CA GLU A 42 15.07 5.20 -6.35
C GLU A 42 14.88 4.47 -7.69
N ASP A 43 13.68 4.53 -8.20
CA ASP A 43 13.28 3.95 -9.47
C ASP A 43 13.37 2.42 -9.56
N VAL A 44 13.61 1.75 -8.44
CA VAL A 44 13.58 0.29 -8.39
C VAL A 44 12.32 -0.16 -7.65
N TYR A 45 11.49 -0.93 -8.32
CA TYR A 45 10.24 -1.46 -7.76
C TYR A 45 10.32 -2.97 -7.67
N THR A 46 9.93 -3.51 -6.54
CA THR A 46 9.91 -4.95 -6.28
C THR A 46 8.47 -5.42 -6.09
N ALA A 47 8.22 -6.68 -6.36
CA ALA A 47 6.90 -7.25 -6.12
C ALA A 47 6.53 -7.08 -4.64
N TYR A 48 5.25 -6.80 -4.38
CA TYR A 48 4.76 -6.58 -3.02
C TYR A 48 5.11 -7.74 -2.09
N GLU A 49 4.92 -8.96 -2.56
CA GLU A 49 5.18 -10.17 -1.76
C GLU A 49 6.67 -10.37 -1.47
N SER A 50 7.53 -9.85 -2.34
CA SER A 50 8.99 -10.01 -2.21
C SER A 50 9.62 -8.90 -1.38
N ASN A 51 8.85 -7.89 -0.99
CA ASN A 51 9.38 -6.79 -0.23
C ASN A 51 9.45 -7.16 1.25
N THR A 52 10.67 -7.17 1.80
CA THR A 52 10.90 -7.53 3.19
C THR A 52 10.71 -6.37 4.17
N ASN A 53 10.53 -5.16 3.67
CA ASN A 53 10.35 -3.99 4.52
C ASN A 53 8.88 -3.84 4.92
N THR A 54 8.59 -4.20 6.17
CA THR A 54 7.23 -4.18 6.71
C THR A 54 6.57 -2.79 6.61
N ALA A 55 7.34 -1.73 6.89
CA ALA A 55 6.79 -0.37 6.82
C ALA A 55 6.33 -0.02 5.40
N ARG A 56 7.08 -0.44 4.39
CA ARG A 56 6.71 -0.22 2.99
C ARG A 56 5.47 -0.99 2.59
N GLN A 57 5.38 -2.23 3.05
CA GLN A 57 4.19 -3.04 2.80
C GLN A 57 2.94 -2.41 3.42
N TYR A 58 3.05 -1.93 4.66
CA TYR A 58 1.94 -1.27 5.35
C TYR A 58 1.51 0.00 4.62
N ASN A 59 2.49 0.84 4.26
CA ASN A 59 2.20 2.10 3.57
C ASN A 59 1.69 1.87 2.14
N ALA A 60 2.15 0.81 1.47
CA ALA A 60 1.58 0.41 0.18
C ALA A 60 0.12 0.01 0.31
N GLY A 61 -0.21 -0.75 1.35
CA GLY A 61 -1.60 -1.11 1.65
C GLY A 61 -2.47 0.12 1.91
N LEU A 62 -1.97 1.07 2.67
CA LEU A 62 -2.68 2.33 2.92
C LEU A 62 -2.87 3.15 1.65
N ASP A 63 -1.90 3.16 0.76
CA ASP A 63 -1.99 3.82 -0.54
C ASP A 63 -3.13 3.23 -1.38
N ILE A 64 -3.23 1.91 -1.42
CA ILE A 64 -4.31 1.21 -2.11
C ILE A 64 -5.67 1.56 -1.50
N ILE A 65 -5.77 1.54 -0.17
CA ILE A 65 -7.01 1.86 0.53
C ILE A 65 -7.42 3.31 0.25
N ALA A 66 -6.47 4.24 0.28
CA ALA A 66 -6.76 5.64 0.00
C ALA A 66 -7.28 5.83 -1.43
N ALA A 67 -6.66 5.18 -2.41
CA ALA A 67 -7.08 5.27 -3.80
C ALA A 67 -8.47 4.68 -4.01
N LEU A 68 -8.75 3.52 -3.41
CA LEU A 68 -10.07 2.89 -3.49
C LEU A 68 -11.14 3.73 -2.80
N SER A 69 -10.83 4.31 -1.63
CA SER A 69 -11.76 5.18 -0.91
C SER A 69 -12.14 6.39 -1.74
N GLU A 70 -11.16 6.99 -2.39
CA GLU A 70 -11.39 8.14 -3.27
C GLU A 70 -12.27 7.77 -4.46
N ALA A 71 -11.96 6.63 -5.09
CA ALA A 71 -12.72 6.15 -6.25
C ALA A 71 -14.16 5.80 -5.90
N MET A 72 -14.40 5.25 -4.71
CA MET A 72 -15.73 4.85 -4.25
C MET A 72 -16.49 5.96 -3.54
N GLY A 73 -15.82 7.06 -3.19
CA GLY A 73 -16.42 8.14 -2.41
C GLY A 73 -16.78 7.72 -0.99
N LEU A 74 -16.13 6.72 -0.44
CA LEU A 74 -16.46 6.14 0.85
C LEU A 74 -15.19 5.88 1.67
N HIS A 75 -15.09 6.55 2.83
CA HIS A 75 -13.92 6.44 3.70
C HIS A 75 -14.25 5.62 4.94
N LEU A 76 -14.04 4.31 4.86
CA LEU A 76 -14.27 3.38 5.96
C LEU A 76 -13.11 3.41 6.94
N PRO A 77 -13.36 3.07 8.23
CA PRO A 77 -12.28 2.93 9.20
C PRO A 77 -11.30 1.83 8.78
N VAL A 78 -10.01 2.07 9.01
CA VAL A 78 -8.94 1.14 8.66
C VAL A 78 -8.30 0.63 9.95
N TRP A 79 -8.27 -0.70 10.08
CA TRP A 79 -7.62 -1.37 11.21
C TRP A 79 -6.21 -1.77 10.81
N VAL A 80 -5.23 -1.33 11.59
CA VAL A 80 -3.82 -1.69 11.36
C VAL A 80 -3.37 -2.57 12.50
N ASP A 81 -3.23 -3.86 12.22
CA ASP A 81 -2.74 -4.81 13.20
C ASP A 81 -1.21 -4.76 13.26
N ASN A 82 -0.64 -5.09 14.41
CA ASN A 82 0.80 -5.11 14.61
C ASN A 82 1.43 -3.76 14.24
N ALA A 83 0.79 -2.67 14.64
CA ALA A 83 1.21 -1.32 14.24
C ALA A 83 2.57 -0.93 14.82
N GLU A 84 3.03 -1.62 15.89
CA GLU A 84 4.35 -1.40 16.45
C GLU A 84 5.48 -1.76 15.49
N SER A 85 5.21 -2.56 14.47
CA SER A 85 6.20 -2.94 13.45
C SER A 85 6.48 -1.84 12.42
N CYS A 86 5.70 -0.76 12.45
CA CYS A 86 5.85 0.34 11.51
C CYS A 86 5.86 1.67 12.27
N THR A 87 7.02 2.33 12.29
CA THR A 87 7.20 3.58 13.04
C THR A 87 6.58 4.77 12.34
N LYS A 88 6.43 4.70 11.02
CA LYS A 88 5.84 5.79 10.22
C LYS A 88 4.77 5.26 9.30
N LEU A 89 3.53 5.31 9.75
CA LEU A 89 2.38 5.04 8.90
C LEU A 89 1.98 6.31 8.18
N ASP A 90 1.69 6.19 6.89
CA ASP A 90 1.21 7.33 6.11
C ASP A 90 -0.15 7.79 6.65
N SER A 91 -0.37 9.09 6.60
CA SER A 91 -1.66 9.67 6.94
C SER A 91 -2.58 9.62 5.72
N ILE A 92 -3.77 9.06 5.91
CA ILE A 92 -4.80 9.02 4.89
C ILE A 92 -6.09 9.62 5.44
N ALA A 93 -7.05 9.91 4.58
CA ALA A 93 -8.30 10.54 4.98
C ALA A 93 -9.21 9.64 5.81
N ASN A 94 -8.94 8.33 5.82
CA ASN A 94 -9.71 7.36 6.59
C ASN A 94 -9.34 7.42 8.07
N GLN A 95 -10.30 7.13 8.94
CA GLN A 95 -10.02 6.91 10.36
C GLN A 95 -9.13 5.66 10.49
N MET A 96 -8.02 5.80 11.22
CA MET A 96 -7.11 4.68 11.44
C MET A 96 -7.19 4.21 12.89
N ILE A 97 -7.36 2.91 13.05
CA ILE A 97 -7.37 2.25 14.36
C ILE A 97 -6.15 1.33 14.40
N ARG A 98 -5.18 1.70 15.22
CA ARG A 98 -3.92 0.96 15.33
C ARG A 98 -3.96 0.03 16.52
N LEU A 99 -3.62 -1.23 16.28
CA LEU A 99 -3.52 -2.24 17.32
C LEU A 99 -2.03 -2.48 17.60
N GLN A 100 -1.64 -2.19 18.82
CA GLN A 100 -0.24 -2.30 19.25
C GLN A 100 -0.15 -3.14 20.51
N VAL A 101 0.90 -3.96 20.58
CA VAL A 101 1.20 -4.70 21.79
C VAL A 101 1.99 -3.77 22.74
N ALA A 102 1.51 -3.67 23.97
CA ALA A 102 2.16 -2.88 25.02
C ALA A 102 2.24 -3.73 26.28
N ALA A 103 3.44 -4.17 26.63
CA ALA A 103 3.67 -5.10 27.73
C ALA A 103 3.25 -4.54 29.10
N GLU A 104 3.26 -3.22 29.25
CA GLU A 104 2.86 -2.54 30.48
C GLU A 104 1.35 -2.53 30.73
N HIS A 105 0.56 -2.85 29.72
CA HIS A 105 -0.90 -2.89 29.83
C HIS A 105 -1.42 -4.32 29.92
N LYS A 106 -2.12 -4.63 31.00
CA LYS A 106 -2.75 -5.94 31.21
C LYS A 106 -4.15 -6.00 30.60
N LYS A 107 -4.72 -4.87 30.23
CA LYS A 107 -6.05 -4.74 29.63
C LYS A 107 -5.96 -3.87 28.40
N ILE A 108 -6.94 -4.02 27.53
CA ILE A 108 -7.05 -3.16 26.35
C ILE A 108 -7.20 -1.71 26.79
N LYS A 109 -6.35 -0.84 26.24
CA LYS A 109 -6.41 0.59 26.47
C LYS A 109 -6.61 1.29 25.13
N VAL A 110 -7.59 2.19 25.08
CA VAL A 110 -7.89 2.95 23.88
C VAL A 110 -7.44 4.40 24.07
N GLU A 111 -6.63 4.89 23.16
CA GLU A 111 -6.16 6.28 23.16
C GLU A 111 -6.46 6.91 21.82
N ALA A 112 -6.85 8.18 21.83
CA ALA A 112 -7.08 8.95 20.62
C ALA A 112 -5.82 9.75 20.28
N ASP A 113 -5.39 9.69 19.03
CA ASP A 113 -4.32 10.55 18.54
C ASP A 113 -4.85 11.96 18.31
N LYS A 114 -4.02 12.91 18.66
CA LYS A 114 -4.35 14.33 18.45
C LYS A 114 -3.72 14.87 17.18
#